data_9522a6edc7c9a154d45dc636b0cff25d
#
_entry.id   9522a6edc7c9a154d45dc636b0cff25d
#
_cell.length_a   1.000
_cell.length_b   1.000
_cell.length_c   1.000
_cell.angle_alpha   90.00
_cell.angle_beta   90.00
_cell.angle_gamma   90.00
#
_symmetry.space_group_name_H-M   'P 1'
#
loop_
_entity.id
_entity.type
_entity.pdbx_description
1 polymer ?
#
loop_
_entity_poly.entity_id
_entity_poly.type
_entity_poly.pdbx_seq_one_letter_code
_entity_poly.pdbx_strand_id
1 'polypeptide(L)'
;MKVKADKKFLVNADIDSVWTVLTNPEKIVVCVPGAQLTETIDEDHFKGKVTIKIGPVTAKFNGDVEFSKRDSSTYELSMEGKGADISGKGGATMNMELSLNEHETFTEISCIMTDSITGQIA
;
A
#
# COMPACT_ATOMS: atom_id res chain seq x y z
N MET A 1 1.83 -17.24 -6.25
CA MET A 1 2.59 -17.03 -5.00
C MET A 1 1.90 -16.00 -4.16
N LYS A 2 1.66 -16.29 -2.90
CA LYS A 2 1.09 -15.35 -1.94
C LYS A 2 2.14 -14.95 -0.92
N VAL A 3 2.18 -13.65 -0.62
CA VAL A 3 3.07 -13.09 0.41
C VAL A 3 2.21 -12.31 1.39
N LYS A 4 2.34 -12.60 2.68
CA LYS A 4 1.63 -11.89 3.72
C LYS A 4 2.63 -11.22 4.67
N ALA A 5 2.37 -9.97 4.98
CA ALA A 5 3.14 -9.22 5.96
C ALA A 5 2.18 -8.64 7.01
N ASP A 6 2.54 -8.78 8.28
CA ASP A 6 1.80 -8.23 9.40
C ASP A 6 2.82 -7.46 10.24
N LYS A 7 2.71 -6.14 10.25
CA LYS A 7 3.69 -5.27 10.89
C LYS A 7 3.03 -4.18 11.71
N LYS A 8 3.76 -3.74 12.74
CA LYS A 8 3.38 -2.60 13.56
C LYS A 8 4.48 -1.56 13.53
N PHE A 9 4.07 -0.31 13.44
CA PHE A 9 4.98 0.84 13.42
C PHE A 9 4.57 1.81 14.51
N LEU A 10 5.54 2.43 15.16
CA LEU A 10 5.32 3.50 16.13
C LEU A 10 5.82 4.81 15.52
N VAL A 11 4.96 5.81 15.51
CA VAL A 11 5.26 7.11 14.92
C VAL A 11 5.08 8.20 15.97
N ASN A 12 6.09 9.04 16.15
CA ASN A 12 6.03 10.16 17.09
C ASN A 12 5.24 11.34 16.47
N ALA A 13 3.95 11.13 16.31
CA ALA A 13 3.03 12.14 15.80
C ALA A 13 1.63 11.82 16.31
N ASP A 14 0.77 12.84 16.32
CA ASP A 14 -0.61 12.64 16.70
C ASP A 14 -1.39 11.86 15.62
N ILE A 15 -2.45 11.21 16.04
CA ILE A 15 -3.20 10.29 15.17
C ILE A 15 -3.80 10.98 13.94
N ASP A 16 -4.26 12.22 14.07
CA ASP A 16 -4.84 12.94 12.95
C ASP A 16 -3.80 13.33 11.91
N SER A 17 -2.59 13.69 12.34
CA SER A 17 -1.47 13.96 11.44
C SER A 17 -1.06 12.70 10.68
N VAL A 18 -0.99 11.57 11.35
CA VAL A 18 -0.68 10.29 10.72
C VAL A 18 -1.78 9.89 9.73
N TRP A 19 -3.03 10.05 10.12
CA TRP A 19 -4.17 9.74 9.25
C TRP A 19 -4.15 10.58 7.97
N THR A 20 -3.83 11.85 8.07
CA THR A 20 -3.74 12.75 6.92
C THR A 20 -2.70 12.29 5.91
N VAL A 21 -1.55 11.80 6.39
CA VAL A 21 -0.51 11.26 5.51
C VAL A 21 -0.97 9.96 4.85
N LEU A 22 -1.52 9.04 5.62
CA LEU A 22 -1.89 7.72 5.12
C LEU A 22 -3.07 7.75 4.14
N THR A 23 -3.92 8.74 4.22
CA THR A 23 -5.07 8.89 3.32
C THR A 23 -4.77 9.74 2.08
N ASN A 24 -3.55 10.21 1.93
CA ASN A 24 -3.13 11.00 0.79
C ASN A 24 -2.26 10.16 -0.14
N PRO A 25 -2.70 9.87 -1.40
CA PRO A 25 -1.91 9.06 -2.33
C PRO A 25 -0.49 9.55 -2.57
N GLU A 26 -0.31 10.86 -2.65
CA GLU A 26 1.01 11.45 -2.90
C GLU A 26 1.97 11.27 -1.72
N LYS A 27 1.43 11.16 -0.52
CA LYS A 27 2.23 10.99 0.69
C LYS A 27 2.44 9.52 1.05
N ILE A 28 1.41 8.68 0.90
CA ILE A 28 1.53 7.27 1.26
C ILE A 28 2.48 6.52 0.34
N VAL A 29 2.54 6.89 -0.93
CA VAL A 29 3.42 6.22 -1.90
C VAL A 29 4.90 6.33 -1.51
N VAL A 30 5.28 7.42 -0.86
CA VAL A 30 6.66 7.61 -0.37
C VAL A 30 7.02 6.59 0.70
N CYS A 31 6.03 6.07 1.42
CA CYS A 31 6.25 5.08 2.48
C CYS A 31 6.39 3.66 1.95
N VAL A 32 6.12 3.42 0.68
CA VAL A 32 6.20 2.08 0.07
C VAL A 32 7.48 1.98 -0.75
N PRO A 33 8.45 1.16 -0.32
CA PRO A 33 9.71 1.02 -1.05
C PRO A 33 9.49 0.57 -2.49
N GLY A 34 10.13 1.27 -3.42
CA GLY A 34 10.05 0.95 -4.85
C GLY A 34 8.80 1.44 -5.57
N ALA A 35 7.89 2.11 -4.86
CA ALA A 35 6.67 2.62 -5.46
C ALA A 35 6.81 4.06 -5.94
N GLN A 36 6.11 4.37 -7.04
CA GLN A 36 6.02 5.73 -7.60
C GLN A 36 4.57 5.99 -8.00
N LEU A 37 4.07 7.17 -7.65
CA LEU A 37 2.76 7.61 -8.11
C LEU A 37 2.88 8.14 -9.54
N THR A 38 2.05 7.64 -10.45
CA THR A 38 2.05 8.09 -11.85
C THR A 38 0.85 8.95 -12.19
N GLU A 39 -0.30 8.73 -11.55
CA GLU A 39 -1.50 9.50 -11.81
C GLU A 39 -2.45 9.42 -10.61
N THR A 40 -3.04 10.55 -10.25
CA THR A 40 -4.12 10.61 -9.27
C THR A 40 -5.41 10.84 -10.04
N ILE A 41 -6.35 9.88 -9.97
CA ILE A 41 -7.61 9.94 -10.70
C ILE A 41 -8.64 10.69 -9.87
N ASP A 42 -8.81 10.31 -8.60
CA ASP A 42 -9.67 10.99 -7.64
C ASP A 42 -9.18 10.71 -6.22
N GLU A 43 -9.97 11.06 -5.21
CA GLU A 43 -9.58 10.86 -3.80
C GLU A 43 -9.31 9.42 -3.43
N ASP A 44 -9.96 8.48 -4.11
CA ASP A 44 -9.89 7.06 -3.77
C ASP A 44 -9.16 6.20 -4.80
N HIS A 45 -8.87 6.76 -5.99
CA HIS A 45 -8.28 6.00 -7.09
C HIS A 45 -7.02 6.67 -7.61
N PHE A 46 -5.97 5.88 -7.77
CA PHE A 46 -4.72 6.38 -8.35
C PHE A 46 -3.96 5.26 -9.04
N LYS A 47 -2.98 5.65 -9.83
CA LYS A 47 -2.10 4.72 -10.56
C LYS A 47 -0.67 4.89 -10.12
N GLY A 48 0.06 3.79 -10.13
CA GLY A 48 1.44 3.79 -9.73
C GLY A 48 2.26 2.71 -10.41
N LYS A 49 3.56 2.80 -10.17
CA LYS A 49 4.53 1.79 -10.56
C LYS A 49 5.18 1.27 -9.30
N VAL A 50 5.44 -0.03 -9.26
CA VAL A 50 6.19 -0.62 -8.16
C VAL A 50 7.25 -1.57 -8.71
N THR A 51 8.43 -1.50 -8.11
CA THR A 51 9.53 -2.43 -8.38
C THR A 51 9.68 -3.34 -7.20
N ILE A 52 9.54 -4.64 -7.43
CA ILE A 52 9.63 -5.66 -6.39
C ILE A 52 10.77 -6.61 -6.71
N LYS A 53 11.61 -6.87 -5.71
CA LYS A 53 12.66 -7.89 -5.83
C LYS A 53 12.16 -9.20 -5.25
N ILE A 54 12.16 -10.24 -6.09
CA ILE A 54 11.73 -11.58 -5.73
C ILE A 54 12.92 -12.50 -5.93
N GLY A 55 13.76 -12.67 -4.88
CA GLY A 55 15.01 -13.38 -4.98
C GLY A 55 15.94 -12.73 -6.00
N PRO A 56 16.44 -13.48 -7.01
CA PRO A 56 17.30 -12.91 -8.05
C PRO A 56 16.54 -12.14 -9.14
N VAL A 57 15.20 -12.18 -9.11
CA VAL A 57 14.36 -11.57 -10.12
C VAL A 57 13.86 -10.20 -9.64
N THR A 58 13.93 -9.20 -10.50
CA THR A 58 13.32 -7.88 -10.27
C THR A 58 12.11 -7.75 -11.18
N ALA A 59 10.95 -7.58 -10.59
CA ALA A 59 9.69 -7.42 -11.30
C ALA A 59 9.23 -5.97 -11.19
N LYS A 60 8.76 -5.42 -12.31
CA LYS A 60 8.20 -4.06 -12.37
C LYS A 60 6.75 -4.14 -12.79
N PHE A 61 5.88 -3.53 -12.00
CA PHE A 61 4.44 -3.54 -12.23
C PHE A 61 3.91 -2.14 -12.43
N ASN A 62 2.98 -2.02 -13.36
CA ASN A 62 2.10 -0.85 -13.48
C ASN A 62 0.75 -1.25 -12.92
N GLY A 63 0.19 -0.43 -12.04
CA GLY A 63 -1.02 -0.82 -11.37
C GLY A 63 -1.98 0.30 -11.06
N ASP A 64 -3.19 -0.13 -10.75
CA ASP A 64 -4.28 0.70 -10.26
C ASP A 64 -4.48 0.39 -8.78
N VAL A 65 -4.65 1.44 -7.99
CA VAL A 65 -4.84 1.32 -6.54
C VAL A 65 -6.07 2.13 -6.14
N GLU A 66 -6.87 1.58 -5.22
CA GLU A 66 -7.99 2.29 -4.65
C GLU A 66 -8.02 2.15 -3.12
N PHE A 67 -8.52 3.18 -2.46
CA PHE A 67 -8.94 3.09 -1.08
C PHE A 67 -10.33 2.47 -1.05
N SER A 68 -10.42 1.20 -0.68
CA SER A 68 -11.70 0.48 -0.61
C SER A 68 -12.46 0.78 0.68
N LYS A 69 -11.76 1.23 1.71
CA LYS A 69 -12.36 1.69 2.97
C LYS A 69 -11.51 2.83 3.52
N ARG A 70 -12.18 3.89 3.93
CA ARG A 70 -11.53 5.03 4.59
C ARG A 70 -12.48 5.56 5.65
N ASP A 71 -12.28 5.12 6.88
CA ASP A 71 -13.16 5.46 8.01
C ASP A 71 -12.37 6.28 9.03
N SER A 72 -12.60 7.59 9.03
CA SER A 72 -11.92 8.50 9.94
C SER A 72 -12.43 8.40 11.38
N SER A 73 -13.60 7.83 11.60
CA SER A 73 -14.14 7.67 12.94
C SER A 73 -13.49 6.52 13.71
N THR A 74 -13.05 5.49 13.00
CA THR A 74 -12.36 4.33 13.57
C THR A 74 -10.88 4.28 13.25
N TYR A 75 -10.39 5.20 12.39
CA TYR A 75 -9.02 5.23 11.87
C TYR A 75 -8.63 3.92 11.20
N GLU A 76 -9.53 3.42 10.38
CA GLU A 76 -9.30 2.22 9.59
C GLU A 76 -9.25 2.57 8.10
N LEU A 77 -8.28 2.00 7.40
CA LEU A 77 -8.02 2.24 5.99
C LEU A 77 -7.76 0.93 5.29
N SER A 78 -8.45 0.68 4.18
CA SER A 78 -8.17 -0.48 3.34
C SER A 78 -7.84 -0.02 1.93
N MET A 79 -6.86 -0.67 1.32
CA MET A 79 -6.42 -0.40 -0.05
C MET A 79 -6.39 -1.69 -0.84
N GLU A 80 -6.78 -1.60 -2.10
CA GLU A 80 -6.66 -2.70 -3.05
C GLU A 80 -5.88 -2.24 -4.27
N GLY A 81 -4.96 -3.06 -4.72
CA GLY A 81 -4.16 -2.79 -5.90
C GLY A 81 -4.17 -3.94 -6.87
N LYS A 82 -4.15 -3.62 -8.15
CA LYS A 82 -3.99 -4.60 -9.24
C LYS A 82 -2.94 -4.07 -10.19
N GLY A 83 -1.99 -4.91 -10.53
CA GLY A 83 -0.91 -4.53 -11.42
C GLY A 83 -0.58 -5.61 -12.42
N ALA A 84 0.01 -5.19 -13.53
CA ALA A 84 0.55 -6.09 -14.54
C ALA A 84 2.05 -5.84 -14.67
N ASP A 85 2.81 -6.92 -14.78
CA ASP A 85 4.23 -6.83 -15.08
C ASP A 85 4.42 -6.15 -16.44
N ILE A 86 5.36 -5.22 -16.52
CA ILE A 86 5.57 -4.44 -17.74
C ILE A 86 6.04 -5.28 -18.93
N SER A 87 6.60 -6.46 -18.67
CA SER A 87 7.00 -7.40 -19.74
C SER A 87 5.87 -8.32 -20.17
N GLY A 88 4.70 -8.23 -19.53
CA GLY A 88 3.55 -9.06 -19.85
C GLY A 88 3.61 -10.49 -19.33
N LYS A 89 4.53 -10.79 -18.40
CA LYS A 89 4.75 -12.17 -17.90
C LYS A 89 3.84 -12.56 -16.74
N GLY A 90 3.07 -11.64 -16.19
CA GLY A 90 2.19 -11.96 -15.10
C GLY A 90 1.56 -10.73 -14.48
N GLY A 91 0.88 -10.93 -13.36
CA GLY A 91 0.19 -9.89 -12.63
C GLY A 91 0.37 -10.00 -11.14
N ALA A 92 -0.08 -8.97 -10.44
CA ALA A 92 -0.08 -8.93 -9.00
C ALA A 92 -1.35 -8.27 -8.48
N THR A 93 -1.82 -8.74 -7.33
CA THR A 93 -2.87 -8.07 -6.56
C THR A 93 -2.35 -7.80 -5.17
N MET A 94 -2.77 -6.68 -4.60
CA MET A 94 -2.40 -6.29 -3.25
C MET A 94 -3.66 -5.95 -2.47
N ASN A 95 -3.72 -6.42 -1.22
CA ASN A 95 -4.70 -5.97 -0.24
C ASN A 95 -3.93 -5.48 0.97
N MET A 96 -4.22 -4.26 1.40
CA MET A 96 -3.59 -3.68 2.57
C MET A 96 -4.66 -3.16 3.51
N GLU A 97 -4.55 -3.55 4.79
CA GLU A 97 -5.42 -3.06 5.85
C GLU A 97 -4.56 -2.35 6.89
N LEU A 98 -4.93 -1.11 7.17
CA LEU A 98 -4.27 -0.28 8.15
C LEU A 98 -5.25 0.13 9.23
N SER A 99 -4.79 0.12 10.48
CA SER A 99 -5.54 0.67 11.60
C SER A 99 -4.59 1.45 12.49
N LEU A 100 -5.09 2.55 13.05
CA LEU A 100 -4.33 3.41 13.93
C LEU A 100 -4.85 3.32 15.35
N ASN A 101 -3.93 3.26 16.30
CA ASN A 101 -4.24 3.33 17.72
C ASN A 101 -3.50 4.51 18.34
N GLU A 102 -4.25 5.37 19.02
CA GLU A 102 -3.70 6.54 19.67
C GLU A 102 -3.12 6.19 21.03
N HIS A 103 -1.89 6.68 21.27
CA HIS A 103 -1.24 6.64 22.58
C HIS A 103 -0.92 8.07 22.99
N GLU A 104 -0.53 8.30 24.23
CA GLU A 104 -0.30 9.65 24.77
C GLU A 104 0.71 10.48 23.97
N THR A 105 1.81 9.85 23.55
CA THR A 105 2.91 10.56 22.87
C THR A 105 3.22 10.07 21.48
N PHE A 106 2.50 9.05 21.00
CA PHE A 106 2.76 8.46 19.68
C PHE A 106 1.51 7.80 19.12
N THR A 107 1.56 7.42 17.86
CA THR A 107 0.52 6.66 17.19
C THR A 107 1.08 5.30 16.76
N GLU A 108 0.32 4.25 17.01
CA GLU A 108 0.65 2.90 16.55
C GLU A 108 -0.10 2.61 15.26
N ILE A 109 0.64 2.17 14.24
CA ILE A 109 0.07 1.77 12.95
C ILE A 109 0.17 0.25 12.85
N SER A 110 -0.98 -0.42 12.72
CA SER A 110 -1.03 -1.85 12.41
C SER A 110 -1.29 -2.00 10.93
N CYS A 111 -0.46 -2.77 10.25
CA CYS A 111 -0.53 -2.97 8.81
C CYS A 111 -0.53 -4.46 8.49
N ILE A 112 -1.58 -4.90 7.80
CA ILE A 112 -1.65 -6.26 7.24
C ILE A 112 -1.71 -6.13 5.74
N MET A 113 -0.72 -6.70 5.06
CA MET A 113 -0.64 -6.66 3.61
C MET A 113 -0.59 -8.08 3.06
N THR A 114 -1.41 -8.36 2.05
CA THR A 114 -1.42 -9.64 1.36
C THR A 114 -1.23 -9.36 -0.13
N ASP A 115 -0.16 -9.92 -0.69
CA ASP A 115 0.14 -9.82 -2.11
C ASP A 115 -0.03 -11.20 -2.76
N SER A 116 -0.59 -11.20 -3.95
CA SER A 116 -0.71 -12.40 -4.76
C SER A 116 -0.07 -12.15 -6.12
N ILE A 117 0.92 -12.94 -6.46
CA ILE A 117 1.68 -12.80 -7.70
C ILE A 117 1.43 -14.01 -8.56
N THR A 118 1.10 -13.80 -9.84
CA THR A 118 0.75 -14.85 -10.79
C THR A 118 1.61 -14.75 -12.05
N GLY A 119 1.60 -15.80 -12.85
CA GLY A 119 2.31 -15.87 -14.12
C GLY A 119 3.73 -16.37 -13.99
N GLN A 120 4.58 -16.04 -14.97
CA GLN A 120 5.94 -16.55 -15.04
C GLN A 120 6.89 -15.98 -13.99
N ILE A 121 6.46 -14.95 -13.27
CA ILE A 121 7.22 -14.36 -12.18
C ILE A 121 6.91 -14.99 -10.82
N ALA A 122 5.86 -15.80 -10.75
CA ALA A 122 5.53 -16.55 -9.53
C ALA A 122 6.36 -17.89 -9.44
#